data_b777a524d2b8c3c2ff08935ea37b5ffc
#
_entry.id   b777a524d2b8c3c2ff08935ea37b5ffc
#
_cell.length_a   1.000
_cell.length_b   1.000
_cell.length_c   1.000
_cell.angle_alpha   90.00
_cell.angle_beta   90.00
_cell.angle_gamma   90.00
#
_symmetry.space_group_name_H-M   'P 1'
#
loop_
_entity.id
_entity.type
_entity.pdbx_description
1 polymer ?
#
loop_
_entity_poly.entity_id
_entity_poly.type
_entity_poly.pdbx_seq_one_letter_code
_entity_poly.pdbx_strand_id
1 'polypeptide(L)'
;MPTFNQLVKNGRQDKAFKSKSPVLQKGFNALNNEATNQSSPQKRGVCTKVTTTSPKKPNSALRKIARVRLTNGLEATTYIPGIGHNLQEHSVVLIRGGRVRDLPGVRYHIIRGTLDAQGVANRKQSRSKYGAKTPKK
;
A
#
# COMPACT_ATOMS: atom_id res chain seq x y z
N MET A 1 37.05 11.63 -8.74
CA MET A 1 37.33 10.68 -7.66
C MET A 1 38.03 11.37 -6.50
N PRO A 2 37.62 11.13 -5.26
CA PRO A 2 38.31 11.71 -4.12
C PRO A 2 39.66 11.05 -3.88
N THR A 3 40.60 11.83 -3.37
CA THR A 3 41.93 11.33 -3.01
C THR A 3 41.87 10.60 -1.66
N PHE A 4 42.92 9.82 -1.37
CA PHE A 4 43.03 9.14 -0.07
C PHE A 4 42.99 10.13 1.09
N ASN A 5 43.63 11.29 0.96
CA ASN A 5 43.62 12.30 2.03
C ASN A 5 42.22 12.87 2.25
N GLN A 6 41.46 13.04 1.17
CA GLN A 6 40.06 13.51 1.29
C GLN A 6 39.18 12.48 1.97
N LEU A 7 39.37 11.18 1.69
CA LEU A 7 38.61 10.12 2.33
C LEU A 7 38.94 9.96 3.80
N VAL A 8 40.21 10.19 4.19
CA VAL A 8 40.58 10.17 5.60
C VAL A 8 39.97 11.30 6.35
N LYS A 9 39.86 12.48 5.72
CA LYS A 9 39.34 13.69 6.34
C LYS A 9 37.81 13.68 6.41
N ASN A 10 37.14 13.27 5.32
CA ASN A 10 35.68 13.28 5.17
C ASN A 10 35.21 11.90 4.67
N GLY A 11 35.25 10.88 5.50
CA GLY A 11 34.91 9.52 5.10
C GLY A 11 33.60 9.44 4.31
N ARG A 12 33.43 8.32 3.61
CA ARG A 12 32.22 8.08 2.85
C ARG A 12 31.04 7.84 3.80
N GLN A 13 29.92 8.42 3.46
CA GLN A 13 28.68 8.19 4.19
C GLN A 13 27.63 7.64 3.22
N ASP A 14 26.94 6.62 3.66
CA ASP A 14 25.85 6.05 2.87
C ASP A 14 24.70 7.03 2.79
N LYS A 15 24.05 7.08 1.62
CA LYS A 15 22.89 7.90 1.44
C LYS A 15 21.71 7.30 2.21
N ALA A 16 20.98 8.16 2.90
CA ALA A 16 19.74 7.74 3.54
C ALA A 16 18.65 7.56 2.48
N PHE A 17 17.93 6.45 2.59
CA PHE A 17 16.83 6.17 1.68
C PHE A 17 15.51 6.54 2.32
N LYS A 18 14.70 7.28 1.56
CA LYS A 18 13.33 7.58 1.99
C LYS A 18 12.43 6.38 1.74
N SER A 19 11.46 6.18 2.63
CA SER A 19 10.46 5.16 2.44
C SER A 19 9.63 5.45 1.19
N LYS A 20 9.30 4.40 0.45
CA LYS A 20 8.41 4.48 -0.70
C LYS A 20 6.93 4.51 -0.28
N SER A 21 6.66 4.35 1.01
CA SER A 21 5.29 4.32 1.56
C SER A 21 5.15 5.36 2.68
N PRO A 22 5.22 6.66 2.37
CA PRO A 22 5.25 7.70 3.40
C PRO A 22 3.99 7.75 4.26
N VAL A 23 2.82 7.41 3.74
CA VAL A 23 1.59 7.46 4.53
C VAL A 23 1.55 6.42 5.64
N LEU A 24 2.34 5.34 5.53
CA LEU A 24 2.41 4.33 6.57
C LEU A 24 3.34 4.72 7.72
N GLN A 25 4.08 5.82 7.59
CA GLN A 25 5.05 6.24 8.58
C GLN A 25 4.57 7.40 9.44
N LYS A 26 3.40 7.94 9.14
CA LYS A 26 2.84 9.06 9.88
C LYS A 26 1.63 8.60 10.69
N GLY A 27 1.59 9.04 11.95
CA GLY A 27 0.44 8.83 12.82
C GLY A 27 -0.04 10.15 13.38
N PHE A 28 -1.07 10.09 14.17
CA PHE A 28 -1.65 11.27 14.79
C PHE A 28 -2.11 10.93 16.21
N ASN A 29 -1.68 11.73 17.16
CA ASN A 29 -2.10 11.61 18.55
C ASN A 29 -3.32 12.50 18.78
N ALA A 30 -4.49 11.89 18.84
CA ALA A 30 -5.74 12.63 19.00
C ALA A 30 -5.88 13.29 20.37
N LEU A 31 -5.25 12.73 21.39
CA LEU A 31 -5.31 13.30 22.73
C LEU A 31 -4.58 14.62 22.82
N ASN A 32 -3.42 14.73 22.15
CA ASN A 32 -2.60 15.93 22.15
C ASN A 32 -2.71 16.74 20.87
N ASN A 33 -3.51 16.29 19.90
CA ASN A 33 -3.68 16.91 18.57
C ASN A 33 -2.34 17.13 17.86
N GLU A 34 -1.42 16.17 17.99
CA GLU A 34 -0.10 16.29 17.39
C GLU A 34 0.12 15.16 16.38
N ALA A 35 0.84 15.50 15.30
CA ALA A 35 1.28 14.49 14.36
C ALA A 35 2.43 13.69 14.97
N THR A 36 2.42 12.38 14.77
CA THR A 36 3.49 11.49 15.25
C THR A 36 4.18 10.80 14.09
N ASN A 37 5.45 10.43 14.31
CA ASN A 37 6.22 9.65 13.37
C ASN A 37 6.24 8.20 13.85
N GLN A 38 5.36 7.38 13.28
CA GLN A 38 5.24 6.00 13.67
C GLN A 38 5.22 5.10 12.43
N SER A 39 6.23 4.25 12.32
CA SER A 39 6.29 3.29 11.22
C SER A 39 5.32 2.14 11.47
N SER A 40 4.48 1.86 10.50
CA SER A 40 3.50 0.77 10.59
C SER A 40 3.54 -0.04 9.31
N PRO A 41 3.54 -1.39 9.39
CA PRO A 41 3.52 -2.20 8.16
C PRO A 41 2.18 -2.16 7.44
N GLN A 42 1.09 -1.94 8.18
CA GLN A 42 -0.24 -1.80 7.61
C GLN A 42 -1.00 -0.69 8.34
N LYS A 43 -2.00 -0.14 7.67
CA LYS A 43 -2.92 0.82 8.28
C LYS A 43 -4.33 0.57 7.78
N ARG A 44 -5.28 0.81 8.66
CA ARG A 44 -6.71 0.73 8.32
C ARG A 44 -7.16 2.04 7.69
N GLY A 45 -8.08 1.92 6.74
CA GLY A 45 -8.67 3.09 6.11
C GLY A 45 -10.05 2.79 5.60
N VAL A 46 -10.71 3.83 5.11
CA VAL A 46 -12.05 3.75 4.53
C VAL A 46 -11.95 4.15 3.06
N CYS A 47 -12.56 3.34 2.19
CA CYS A 47 -12.58 3.64 0.76
C CYS A 47 -13.43 4.88 0.50
N THR A 48 -12.85 5.90 -0.13
CA THR A 48 -13.57 7.09 -0.54
C THR A 48 -14.07 6.98 -1.98
N LYS A 49 -13.36 6.21 -2.80
CA LYS A 49 -13.73 5.99 -4.19
C LYS A 49 -13.13 4.69 -4.67
N VAL A 50 -13.92 3.86 -5.34
CA VAL A 50 -13.46 2.62 -5.96
C VAL A 50 -13.66 2.73 -7.46
N THR A 51 -12.60 2.56 -8.22
CA THR A 51 -12.63 2.74 -9.66
C THR A 51 -11.61 1.85 -10.35
N THR A 52 -11.49 1.99 -11.66
CA THR A 52 -10.50 1.28 -12.46
C THR A 52 -9.62 2.29 -13.18
N THR A 53 -8.41 1.87 -13.54
CA THR A 53 -7.50 2.71 -14.29
C THR A 53 -6.69 1.86 -15.27
N SER A 54 -6.21 2.51 -16.32
CA SER A 54 -5.36 1.86 -17.31
C SER A 54 -3.91 1.84 -16.83
N PRO A 55 -3.18 0.73 -17.07
CA PRO A 55 -1.77 0.70 -16.73
C PRO A 55 -0.93 1.49 -17.73
N LYS A 56 0.36 1.65 -17.42
CA LYS A 56 1.32 2.25 -18.34
C LYS A 56 1.51 1.39 -19.57
N LYS A 57 1.83 2.03 -20.70
CA LYS A 57 2.30 1.31 -21.89
C LYS A 57 3.54 0.49 -21.54
N PRO A 58 3.74 -0.71 -22.09
CA PRO A 58 2.97 -1.33 -23.17
C PRO A 58 1.78 -2.17 -22.71
N ASN A 59 1.42 -2.15 -21.43
CA ASN A 59 0.34 -2.98 -20.91
C ASN A 59 -1.02 -2.34 -21.13
N SER A 60 -2.04 -3.17 -21.21
CA SER A 60 -3.42 -2.75 -21.40
C SER A 60 -4.33 -3.64 -20.57
N ALA A 61 -5.16 -3.04 -19.74
CA ALA A 61 -6.13 -3.73 -18.90
C ALA A 61 -6.96 -2.70 -18.14
N LEU A 62 -7.94 -3.18 -17.37
CA LEU A 62 -8.61 -2.33 -16.39
C LEU A 62 -8.16 -2.79 -15.00
N ARG A 63 -7.28 -2.00 -14.39
CA ARG A 63 -6.78 -2.29 -13.05
C ARG A 63 -7.71 -1.68 -12.02
N LYS A 64 -8.09 -2.49 -11.02
CA LYS A 64 -8.99 -2.05 -9.95
C LYS A 64 -8.18 -1.32 -8.91
N ILE A 65 -8.56 -0.08 -8.63
CA ILE A 65 -7.93 0.74 -7.60
C ILE A 65 -8.99 1.32 -6.67
N ALA A 66 -8.55 1.72 -5.48
CA ALA A 66 -9.41 2.38 -4.52
C ALA A 66 -8.65 3.54 -3.89
N ARG A 67 -9.34 4.64 -3.72
CA ARG A 67 -8.79 5.75 -2.95
C ARG A 67 -9.24 5.57 -1.51
N VAL A 68 -8.28 5.49 -0.61
CA VAL A 68 -8.51 5.13 0.79
C VAL A 68 -8.06 6.28 1.70
N ARG A 69 -8.95 6.68 2.60
CA ARG A 69 -8.60 7.64 3.64
C ARG A 69 -8.19 6.87 4.89
N LEU A 70 -6.95 7.06 5.32
CA LEU A 70 -6.38 6.33 6.44
C LEU A 70 -6.76 6.95 7.79
N THR A 71 -6.57 6.17 8.84
CA THR A 71 -6.87 6.64 10.21
C THR A 71 -6.02 7.84 10.63
N ASN A 72 -4.87 8.06 9.99
CA ASN A 72 -4.05 9.24 10.25
C ASN A 72 -4.49 10.49 9.45
N GLY A 73 -5.59 10.42 8.72
CA GLY A 73 -6.13 11.54 7.95
C GLY A 73 -5.58 11.68 6.55
N LEU A 74 -4.59 10.88 6.16
CA LEU A 74 -4.00 10.93 4.83
C LEU A 74 -4.77 10.06 3.86
N GLU A 75 -4.82 10.47 2.59
CA GLU A 75 -5.41 9.67 1.54
C GLU A 75 -4.34 9.00 0.70
N ALA A 76 -4.62 7.78 0.26
CA ALA A 76 -3.71 7.01 -0.60
C ALA A 76 -4.50 6.30 -1.69
N THR A 77 -3.92 6.21 -2.87
CA THR A 77 -4.45 5.39 -3.95
C THR A 77 -3.85 4.00 -3.82
N THR A 78 -4.71 3.00 -3.70
CA THR A 78 -4.30 1.62 -3.44
C THR A 78 -4.79 0.70 -4.54
N TYR A 79 -4.06 -0.40 -4.76
CA TYR A 79 -4.43 -1.43 -5.73
C TYR A 79 -5.20 -2.54 -5.03
N ILE A 80 -6.25 -3.01 -5.69
CA ILE A 80 -7.05 -4.14 -5.20
C ILE A 80 -6.55 -5.39 -5.93
N PRO A 81 -5.76 -6.27 -5.27
CA PRO A 81 -5.20 -7.44 -5.94
C PRO A 81 -6.23 -8.56 -6.12
N GLY A 82 -5.97 -9.42 -7.09
CA GLY A 82 -6.79 -10.59 -7.35
C GLY A 82 -7.91 -10.35 -8.33
N ILE A 83 -8.69 -11.39 -8.57
CA ILE A 83 -9.80 -11.35 -9.51
C ILE A 83 -11.08 -10.98 -8.75
N GLY A 84 -11.70 -9.86 -9.17
CA GLY A 84 -12.95 -9.42 -8.59
C GLY A 84 -12.80 -8.89 -7.16
N HIS A 85 -13.77 -8.12 -6.73
CA HIS A 85 -13.82 -7.61 -5.36
C HIS A 85 -15.24 -7.22 -5.01
N ASN A 86 -15.49 -7.06 -3.71
CA ASN A 86 -16.78 -6.61 -3.19
C ASN A 86 -16.71 -5.21 -2.58
N LEU A 87 -15.64 -4.48 -2.85
CA LEU A 87 -15.42 -3.17 -2.26
C LEU A 87 -16.30 -2.10 -2.92
N GLN A 88 -16.74 -1.18 -2.13
CA GLN A 88 -17.53 -0.02 -2.57
C GLN A 88 -17.17 1.17 -1.70
N GLU A 89 -17.75 2.31 -2.00
CA GLU A 89 -17.53 3.50 -1.20
C GLU A 89 -17.93 3.23 0.26
N HIS A 90 -17.10 3.73 1.19
CA HIS A 90 -17.23 3.55 2.65
C HIS A 90 -16.88 2.16 3.16
N SER A 91 -16.32 1.28 2.33
CA SER A 91 -15.78 0.00 2.81
C SER A 91 -14.54 0.23 3.65
N VAL A 92 -14.43 -0.50 4.75
CA VAL A 92 -13.24 -0.44 5.63
C VAL A 92 -12.23 -1.47 5.15
N VAL A 93 -11.01 -1.03 4.91
CA VAL A 93 -9.95 -1.91 4.37
C VAL A 93 -8.66 -1.71 5.14
N LEU A 94 -7.79 -2.69 5.02
CA LEU A 94 -6.43 -2.64 5.56
C LEU A 94 -5.47 -2.58 4.39
N ILE A 95 -4.55 -1.61 4.41
CA ILE A 95 -3.58 -1.44 3.32
C ILE A 95 -2.17 -1.73 3.80
N ARG A 96 -1.32 -2.12 2.87
CA ARG A 96 0.10 -2.35 3.08
C ARG A 96 0.91 -1.62 2.03
N GLY A 97 2.21 -1.48 2.29
CA GLY A 97 3.12 -0.96 1.28
C GLY A 97 3.31 -1.94 0.13
N GLY A 98 3.78 -1.45 -0.97
CA GLY A 98 4.01 -2.22 -2.18
C GLY A 98 3.50 -1.48 -3.39
N ARG A 99 4.43 -1.09 -4.25
CA ARG A 99 4.10 -0.32 -5.44
C ARG A 99 3.64 -1.22 -6.56
N VAL A 100 2.69 -0.73 -7.35
CA VAL A 100 2.29 -1.37 -8.60
C VAL A 100 3.06 -0.71 -9.73
N ARG A 101 3.88 -1.50 -10.41
CA ARG A 101 4.77 -0.99 -11.45
C ARG A 101 4.01 -0.41 -12.64
N ASP A 102 2.89 -1.03 -13.00
CA ASP A 102 2.08 -0.61 -14.15
C ASP A 102 1.23 0.64 -13.89
N LEU A 103 1.06 1.01 -12.64
CA LEU A 103 0.17 2.11 -12.27
C LEU A 103 0.97 3.25 -11.64
N PRO A 104 1.05 4.41 -12.29
CA PRO A 104 1.77 5.54 -11.71
C PRO A 104 1.04 6.08 -10.48
N GLY A 105 1.80 6.36 -9.42
CA GLY A 105 1.25 6.91 -8.19
C GLY A 105 0.59 5.92 -7.25
N VAL A 106 0.50 4.66 -7.61
CA VAL A 106 -0.07 3.62 -6.75
C VAL A 106 1.07 2.94 -6.01
N ARG A 107 1.18 3.21 -4.70
CA ARG A 107 2.27 2.73 -3.85
C ARG A 107 1.83 1.74 -2.79
N TYR A 108 0.56 1.35 -2.80
CA TYR A 108 -0.03 0.56 -1.73
C TYR A 108 -0.94 -0.50 -2.30
N HIS A 109 -1.16 -1.55 -1.51
CA HIS A 109 -2.08 -2.64 -1.86
C HIS A 109 -3.09 -2.82 -0.74
N ILE A 110 -4.32 -3.17 -1.09
CA ILE A 110 -5.32 -3.59 -0.12
C ILE A 110 -5.08 -5.06 0.21
N ILE A 111 -5.12 -5.38 1.50
CA ILE A 111 -4.95 -6.77 1.98
C ILE A 111 -6.30 -7.48 1.85
N ARG A 112 -6.32 -8.55 1.04
CA ARG A 112 -7.53 -9.33 0.82
C ARG A 112 -7.77 -10.28 2.00
N GLY A 113 -9.04 -10.51 2.32
CA GLY A 113 -9.43 -11.41 3.38
C GLY A 113 -9.48 -10.77 4.76
N THR A 114 -9.37 -9.44 4.85
CA THR A 114 -9.44 -8.70 6.11
C THR A 114 -10.50 -7.62 6.03
N LEU A 115 -11.11 -7.31 7.18
CA LEU A 115 -12.14 -6.26 7.28
C LEU A 115 -13.21 -6.44 6.19
N ASP A 116 -13.50 -5.42 5.40
CA ASP A 116 -14.53 -5.50 4.36
C ASP A 116 -14.05 -6.08 3.04
N ALA A 117 -12.75 -6.31 2.89
CA ALA A 117 -12.18 -6.88 1.66
C ALA A 117 -12.20 -8.41 1.75
N GLN A 118 -13.11 -9.04 1.03
CA GLN A 118 -13.18 -10.50 0.97
C GLN A 118 -12.00 -11.09 0.21
N GLY A 119 -11.63 -12.34 0.54
CA GLY A 119 -10.62 -13.05 -0.21
C GLY A 119 -11.08 -13.39 -1.62
N VAL A 120 -10.14 -13.78 -2.46
CA VAL A 120 -10.45 -14.19 -3.83
C VAL A 120 -11.15 -15.55 -3.81
N ALA A 121 -12.34 -15.63 -4.41
CA ALA A 121 -13.12 -16.85 -4.43
C ALA A 121 -12.45 -17.92 -5.29
N ASN A 122 -12.55 -19.17 -4.86
CA ASN A 122 -12.08 -20.35 -5.61
C ASN A 122 -10.58 -20.36 -5.92
N ARG A 123 -9.81 -19.59 -5.19
CA ARG A 123 -8.36 -19.58 -5.39
C ARG A 123 -7.71 -20.72 -4.62
N LYS A 124 -6.86 -21.48 -5.29
CA LYS A 124 -6.22 -22.66 -4.70
C LYS A 124 -4.72 -22.46 -4.47
N GLN A 125 -4.07 -21.60 -5.25
CA GLN A 125 -2.63 -21.33 -5.13
C GLN A 125 -2.40 -19.93 -4.57
N SER A 126 -1.34 -19.77 -3.78
CA SER A 126 -0.96 -18.50 -3.16
C SER A 126 -2.12 -17.88 -2.37
N ARG A 127 -2.83 -18.71 -1.63
CA ARG A 127 -4.04 -18.28 -0.92
C ARG A 127 -3.77 -17.18 0.10
N SER A 128 -2.63 -17.22 0.75
CA SER A 128 -2.29 -16.22 1.77
C SER A 128 -2.15 -14.81 1.19
N LYS A 129 -1.72 -14.71 -0.06
CA LYS A 129 -1.57 -13.40 -0.71
C LYS A 129 -2.91 -12.77 -1.09
N TYR A 130 -3.94 -13.59 -1.27
CA TYR A 130 -5.25 -13.12 -1.75
C TYR A 130 -6.36 -13.41 -0.75
N GLY A 131 -6.01 -13.79 0.46
CA GLY A 131 -6.98 -13.97 1.53
C GLY A 131 -7.95 -15.13 1.35
N ALA A 132 -7.56 -16.14 0.58
CA ALA A 132 -8.42 -17.30 0.35
C ALA A 132 -8.19 -18.36 1.43
N LYS A 133 -9.28 -18.96 1.89
CA LYS A 133 -9.21 -20.05 2.88
C LYS A 133 -9.00 -21.38 2.20
N THR A 134 -8.52 -22.36 2.97
CA THR A 134 -8.32 -23.73 2.48
C THR A 134 -9.64 -24.29 1.94
N PRO A 135 -9.65 -24.85 0.73
CA PRO A 135 -10.87 -25.47 0.23
C PRO A 135 -11.26 -26.65 1.10
N LYS A 136 -12.53 -26.74 1.43
CA LYS A 136 -13.05 -27.90 2.14
C LYS A 136 -13.18 -29.07 1.16
N LYS A 137 -12.73 -30.24 1.59
CA LYS A 137 -12.91 -31.46 0.81
C LYS A 137 -14.34 -31.97 0.93
#